data_deedc6c285321a0c86a9991517cb713f
#
_entry.id   deedc6c285321a0c86a9991517cb713f
#
_cell.length_a   1.000
_cell.length_b   1.000
_cell.length_c   1.000
_cell.angle_alpha   90.00
_cell.angle_beta   90.00
_cell.angle_gamma   90.00
#
_symmetry.space_group_name_H-M   'P 1'
#
loop_
_entity.id
_entity.type
_entity.pdbx_description
1 polymer ?
#
loop_
_entity_poly.entity_id
_entity_poly.type
_entity_poly.pdbx_seq_one_letter_code
_entity_poly.pdbx_strand_id
1 'polypeptide(L)'
;MIKIPVPHFVTFYNGLEKWVEDEDEIRLSDMYEISADNPELELKVRVININEDVHILNKCKTLRDYMTFVNKVRFKMGVEGDNVRIAVTEAMNECIDEDILVDFFEQHREEVVEVSIYYYDEEDVRRTLFEEAKEIAKEELK
;
A
#
# COMPACT_ATOMS: atom_id res chain seq x y z
N MET A 1 -20.12 33.47 -4.50
CA MET A 1 -19.68 32.21 -3.86
C MET A 1 -18.98 31.37 -4.93
N ILE A 2 -17.76 30.94 -4.68
CA ILE A 2 -16.99 30.09 -5.61
C ILE A 2 -17.47 28.65 -5.42
N LYS A 3 -17.83 27.98 -6.53
CA LYS A 3 -18.19 26.56 -6.51
C LYS A 3 -16.93 25.72 -6.69
N ILE A 4 -16.77 24.70 -5.87
CA ILE A 4 -15.68 23.72 -5.98
C ILE A 4 -16.25 22.40 -6.53
N PRO A 5 -15.48 21.61 -7.28
CA PRO A 5 -15.92 20.28 -7.71
C PRO A 5 -16.08 19.35 -6.51
N VAL A 6 -16.93 18.33 -6.66
CA VAL A 6 -17.10 17.29 -5.65
C VAL A 6 -15.81 16.47 -5.56
N PRO A 7 -15.15 16.36 -4.39
CA PRO A 7 -14.00 15.52 -4.24
C PRO A 7 -14.40 14.03 -4.21
N HIS A 8 -13.57 13.18 -4.82
CA HIS A 8 -13.66 11.72 -4.73
C HIS A 8 -12.37 11.19 -4.14
N PHE A 9 -12.48 10.40 -3.09
CA PHE A 9 -11.35 9.80 -2.41
C PHE A 9 -11.24 8.33 -2.79
N VAL A 10 -10.05 7.94 -3.23
CA VAL A 10 -9.73 6.56 -3.63
C VAL A 10 -8.40 6.20 -3.04
N THR A 11 -8.28 5.00 -2.48
CA THR A 11 -7.01 4.41 -2.07
C THR A 11 -6.78 3.09 -2.78
N PHE A 12 -5.53 2.81 -3.13
CA PHE A 12 -5.12 1.52 -3.66
C PHE A 12 -4.56 0.67 -2.53
N TYR A 13 -5.15 -0.50 -2.32
CA TYR A 13 -4.65 -1.48 -1.38
C TYR A 13 -3.72 -2.46 -2.09
N ASN A 14 -2.48 -2.55 -1.63
CA ASN A 14 -1.49 -3.49 -2.11
C ASN A 14 -0.85 -4.30 -0.96
N GLY A 15 -1.46 -4.33 0.23
CA GLY A 15 -0.98 -5.10 1.38
C GLY A 15 -0.88 -6.60 1.10
N LEU A 16 -0.10 -7.31 1.91
CA LEU A 16 0.08 -8.77 1.78
C LEU A 16 -1.08 -9.55 2.41
N GLU A 17 -1.75 -8.94 3.39
CA GLU A 17 -2.91 -9.56 4.02
C GLU A 17 -4.10 -9.53 3.06
N LYS A 18 -4.92 -10.58 3.14
CA LYS A 18 -6.14 -10.61 2.36
C LYS A 18 -7.07 -9.49 2.84
N TRP A 19 -7.47 -8.60 1.91
CA TRP A 19 -8.54 -7.67 2.19
C TRP A 19 -9.84 -8.44 2.40
N VAL A 20 -10.34 -8.44 3.63
CA VAL A 20 -11.43 -9.34 4.07
C VAL A 20 -12.82 -8.71 3.89
N GLU A 21 -12.87 -7.40 3.71
CA GLU A 21 -14.14 -6.69 3.61
C GLU A 21 -14.69 -6.73 2.19
N ASP A 22 -15.92 -7.22 2.06
CA ASP A 22 -16.71 -7.16 0.82
C ASP A 22 -17.09 -5.72 0.46
N GLU A 23 -16.79 -4.76 1.30
CA GLU A 23 -17.05 -3.34 1.10
C GLU A 23 -15.81 -2.63 0.54
N ASP A 24 -15.91 -2.20 -0.70
CA ASP A 24 -14.92 -1.35 -1.37
C ASP A 24 -14.90 0.10 -0.81
N GLU A 25 -15.43 0.33 0.39
CA GLU A 25 -15.58 1.66 0.99
C GLU A 25 -15.26 1.63 2.49
N ILE A 26 -14.37 2.50 2.93
CA ILE A 26 -14.14 2.80 4.34
C ILE A 26 -14.71 4.17 4.67
N ARG A 27 -15.25 4.30 5.89
CA ARG A 27 -15.93 5.52 6.36
C ARG A 27 -15.27 6.05 7.61
N LEU A 28 -15.18 7.36 7.71
CA LEU A 28 -14.69 8.02 8.92
C LEU A 28 -15.57 7.69 10.14
N SER A 29 -16.89 7.57 9.93
CA SER A 29 -17.83 7.23 11.00
C SER A 29 -17.59 5.87 11.63
N ASP A 30 -16.96 4.92 10.93
CA ASP A 30 -16.62 3.59 11.46
C ASP A 30 -15.50 3.66 12.53
N MET A 31 -14.77 4.79 12.58
CA MET A 31 -13.69 5.05 13.55
C MET A 31 -14.13 5.92 14.73
N TYR A 32 -15.38 6.35 14.78
CA TYR A 32 -15.87 7.14 15.90
C TYR A 32 -16.07 6.28 17.16
N GLU A 33 -15.59 6.78 18.30
CA GLU A 33 -15.76 6.12 19.61
C GLU A 33 -17.23 5.84 19.94
N ILE A 34 -18.11 6.76 19.53
CA ILE A 34 -19.56 6.63 19.69
C ILE A 34 -20.19 6.61 18.31
N SER A 35 -20.90 5.53 18.00
CA SER A 35 -21.62 5.40 16.74
C SER A 35 -22.69 6.48 16.59
N ALA A 36 -22.76 7.10 15.42
CA ALA A 36 -23.74 8.11 15.07
C ALA A 36 -24.40 7.80 13.72
N ASP A 37 -25.72 7.71 13.69
CA ASP A 37 -26.47 7.40 12.47
C ASP A 37 -26.31 8.48 11.37
N ASN A 38 -26.05 9.72 11.78
CA ASN A 38 -25.90 10.85 10.87
C ASN A 38 -24.84 11.82 11.41
N PRO A 39 -23.54 11.50 11.27
CA PRO A 39 -22.47 12.36 11.75
C PRO A 39 -22.42 13.67 10.97
N GLU A 40 -22.13 14.77 11.63
CA GLU A 40 -21.94 16.08 10.97
C GLU A 40 -20.72 16.11 10.04
N LEU A 41 -19.74 15.24 10.29
CA LEU A 41 -18.57 15.05 9.44
C LEU A 41 -18.52 13.58 8.98
N GLU A 42 -18.50 13.37 7.69
CA GLU A 42 -18.33 12.05 7.07
C GLU A 42 -17.32 12.14 5.93
N LEU A 43 -16.41 11.17 5.89
CA LEU A 43 -15.51 10.96 4.78
C LEU A 43 -15.66 9.51 4.32
N LYS A 44 -15.89 9.33 3.03
CA LYS A 44 -15.96 8.02 2.39
C LYS A 44 -14.80 7.87 1.44
N VAL A 45 -14.05 6.79 1.58
CA VAL A 45 -12.90 6.46 0.74
C VAL A 45 -13.17 5.13 0.05
N ARG A 46 -13.14 5.14 -1.27
CA ARG A 46 -13.22 3.90 -2.05
C ARG A 46 -11.88 3.18 -1.97
N VAL A 47 -11.92 1.89 -1.61
CA VAL A 47 -10.73 1.02 -1.60
C VAL A 47 -10.73 0.18 -2.87
N ILE A 48 -9.57 0.10 -3.52
CA ILE A 48 -9.37 -0.73 -4.70
C ILE A 48 -8.20 -1.67 -4.40
N ASN A 49 -8.48 -2.97 -4.26
CA ASN A 49 -7.44 -3.98 -4.09
C ASN A 49 -6.74 -4.25 -5.42
N ILE A 50 -5.52 -3.73 -5.57
CA ILE A 50 -4.75 -3.87 -6.80
C ILE A 50 -3.91 -5.15 -6.86
N ASN A 51 -3.91 -5.98 -5.81
CA ASN A 51 -3.27 -7.29 -5.89
C ASN A 51 -4.11 -8.29 -6.69
N GLU A 52 -5.44 -8.20 -6.60
CA GLU A 52 -6.38 -9.19 -7.12
C GLU A 52 -7.28 -8.66 -8.25
N ASP A 53 -7.42 -7.33 -8.38
CA ASP A 53 -8.28 -6.74 -9.40
C ASP A 53 -7.61 -6.73 -10.79
N VAL A 54 -7.61 -7.89 -11.41
CA VAL A 54 -7.12 -8.10 -12.79
C VAL A 54 -7.83 -7.16 -13.78
N HIS A 55 -9.08 -6.78 -13.50
CA HIS A 55 -9.85 -5.94 -14.42
C HIS A 55 -9.29 -4.51 -14.48
N ILE A 56 -8.95 -3.93 -13.33
CA ILE A 56 -8.35 -2.58 -13.27
C ILE A 56 -6.93 -2.59 -13.83
N LEU A 57 -6.13 -3.61 -13.51
CA LEU A 57 -4.77 -3.77 -14.01
C LEU A 57 -4.74 -3.94 -15.54
N ASN A 58 -5.73 -4.61 -16.12
CA ASN A 58 -5.85 -4.74 -17.58
C ASN A 58 -6.20 -3.43 -18.27
N LYS A 59 -6.89 -2.51 -17.58
CA LYS A 59 -7.26 -1.20 -18.12
C LYS A 59 -6.21 -0.12 -17.93
N CYS A 60 -5.32 -0.28 -16.96
CA CYS A 60 -4.29 0.70 -16.64
C CYS A 60 -2.90 0.06 -16.70
N LYS A 61 -2.20 0.26 -17.83
CA LYS A 61 -0.84 -0.26 -18.02
C LYS A 61 0.10 0.20 -16.90
N THR A 62 0.09 1.48 -16.55
CA THR A 62 0.98 2.04 -15.53
C THR A 62 0.76 1.37 -14.17
N LEU A 63 -0.48 1.12 -13.78
CA LEU A 63 -0.79 0.45 -12.51
C LEU A 63 -0.33 -1.02 -12.51
N ARG A 64 -0.52 -1.70 -13.64
CA ARG A 64 0.01 -3.07 -13.84
C ARG A 64 1.52 -3.11 -13.76
N ASP A 65 2.20 -2.20 -14.43
CA ASP A 65 3.65 -2.08 -14.44
C ASP A 65 4.19 -1.80 -13.02
N TYR A 66 3.52 -0.92 -12.27
CA TYR A 66 3.80 -0.67 -10.86
C TYR A 66 3.67 -1.94 -10.02
N MET A 67 2.57 -2.70 -10.17
CA MET A 67 2.39 -3.96 -9.44
C MET A 67 3.39 -5.03 -9.82
N THR A 68 3.85 -5.05 -11.09
CA THR A 68 4.94 -5.92 -11.53
C THR A 68 6.23 -5.59 -10.77
N PHE A 69 6.57 -4.32 -10.66
CA PHE A 69 7.73 -3.87 -9.87
C PHE A 69 7.59 -4.26 -8.40
N VAL A 70 6.46 -3.95 -7.76
CA VAL A 70 6.19 -4.30 -6.35
C VAL A 70 6.35 -5.81 -6.11
N ASN A 71 5.82 -6.64 -6.98
CA ASN A 71 5.92 -8.09 -6.85
C ASN A 71 7.36 -8.60 -7.01
N LYS A 72 8.15 -7.99 -7.91
CA LYS A 72 9.58 -8.30 -8.06
C LYS A 72 10.35 -7.95 -6.77
N VAL A 73 10.09 -6.76 -6.18
CA VAL A 73 10.71 -6.37 -4.91
C VAL A 73 10.36 -7.37 -3.81
N ARG A 74 9.09 -7.71 -3.65
CA ARG A 74 8.62 -8.69 -2.65
C ARG A 74 9.29 -10.06 -2.81
N PHE A 75 9.40 -10.53 -4.04
CA PHE A 75 10.07 -11.80 -4.34
C PHE A 75 11.55 -11.76 -3.93
N LYS A 76 12.26 -10.67 -4.27
CA LYS A 76 13.67 -10.51 -3.94
C LYS A 76 13.92 -10.35 -2.45
N MET A 77 13.05 -9.66 -1.74
CA MET A 77 13.10 -9.56 -0.28
C MET A 77 13.04 -10.96 0.38
N GLY A 78 12.20 -11.86 -0.13
CA GLY A 78 12.12 -13.24 0.35
C GLY A 78 13.36 -14.09 0.07
N VAL A 79 14.16 -13.75 -0.94
CA VAL A 79 15.35 -14.51 -1.36
C VAL A 79 16.63 -13.95 -0.74
N GLU A 80 16.77 -12.64 -0.69
CA GLU A 80 18.03 -11.95 -0.34
C GLU A 80 18.14 -11.54 1.13
N GLY A 81 17.09 -11.83 1.92
CA GLY A 81 17.08 -11.59 3.36
C GLY A 81 17.23 -10.11 3.71
N ASP A 82 16.13 -9.40 3.80
CA ASP A 82 15.97 -8.08 4.41
C ASP A 82 16.83 -6.91 3.87
N ASN A 83 17.56 -7.07 2.78
CA ASN A 83 18.25 -5.94 2.16
C ASN A 83 17.39 -5.22 1.12
N VAL A 84 16.55 -4.33 1.62
CA VAL A 84 15.59 -3.54 0.80
C VAL A 84 16.29 -2.83 -0.36
N ARG A 85 17.45 -2.19 -0.11
CA ARG A 85 18.19 -1.46 -1.14
C ARG A 85 18.60 -2.35 -2.32
N ILE A 86 19.10 -3.54 -2.03
CA ILE A 86 19.50 -4.51 -3.07
C ILE A 86 18.27 -4.99 -3.82
N ALA A 87 17.24 -5.46 -3.11
CA ALA A 87 16.02 -5.97 -3.70
C ALA A 87 15.33 -4.95 -4.62
N VAL A 88 15.21 -3.70 -4.17
CA VAL A 88 14.62 -2.61 -4.96
C VAL A 88 15.47 -2.30 -6.20
N THR A 89 16.80 -2.19 -6.04
CA THR A 89 17.71 -1.87 -7.14
C THR A 89 17.69 -2.94 -8.22
N GLU A 90 17.70 -4.21 -7.84
CA GLU A 90 17.62 -5.33 -8.78
C GLU A 90 16.26 -5.41 -9.47
N ALA A 91 15.17 -5.24 -8.72
CA ALA A 91 13.83 -5.20 -9.28
C ALA A 91 13.66 -4.08 -10.32
N MET A 92 14.23 -2.88 -10.05
CA MET A 92 14.25 -1.78 -11.02
C MET A 92 15.02 -2.14 -12.28
N ASN A 93 16.22 -2.72 -12.13
CA ASN A 93 17.04 -3.10 -13.29
C ASN A 93 16.29 -4.13 -14.18
N GLU A 94 15.69 -5.15 -13.56
CA GLU A 94 14.85 -6.11 -14.30
C GLU A 94 13.66 -5.46 -15.00
N CYS A 95 12.99 -4.50 -14.34
CA CYS A 95 11.89 -3.76 -14.97
C CYS A 95 12.39 -2.94 -16.17
N ILE A 96 13.54 -2.29 -16.07
CA ILE A 96 14.14 -1.55 -17.18
C ILE A 96 14.47 -2.49 -18.36
N ASP A 97 15.06 -3.64 -18.07
CA ASP A 97 15.39 -4.66 -19.09
C ASP A 97 14.13 -5.22 -19.79
N GLU A 98 12.99 -5.23 -19.10
CA GLU A 98 11.68 -5.66 -19.59
C GLU A 98 10.83 -4.53 -20.21
N ASP A 99 11.38 -3.33 -20.38
CA ASP A 99 10.65 -2.14 -20.88
C ASP A 99 9.48 -1.71 -20.00
N ILE A 100 9.64 -1.87 -18.68
CA ILE A 100 8.65 -1.53 -17.66
C ILE A 100 9.08 -0.27 -16.90
N LEU A 101 8.28 0.81 -16.94
CA LEU A 101 8.51 2.08 -16.23
C LEU A 101 9.91 2.67 -16.46
N VAL A 102 10.53 2.47 -17.63
CA VAL A 102 11.93 2.85 -17.93
C VAL A 102 12.19 4.32 -17.65
N ASP A 103 11.44 5.22 -18.29
CA ASP A 103 11.62 6.68 -18.13
C ASP A 103 11.48 7.12 -16.66
N PHE A 104 10.58 6.49 -15.94
CA PHE A 104 10.35 6.79 -14.52
C PHE A 104 11.55 6.37 -13.68
N PHE A 105 12.05 5.13 -13.84
CA PHE A 105 13.18 4.65 -13.06
C PHE A 105 14.49 5.32 -13.42
N GLU A 106 14.69 5.71 -14.68
CA GLU A 106 15.88 6.48 -15.08
C GLU A 106 15.92 7.88 -14.44
N GLN A 107 14.76 8.51 -14.29
CA GLN A 107 14.64 9.86 -13.71
C GLN A 107 14.63 9.86 -12.18
N HIS A 108 14.09 8.82 -11.53
CA HIS A 108 13.77 8.80 -10.10
C HIS A 108 14.43 7.65 -9.32
N ARG A 109 15.50 7.07 -9.86
CA ARG A 109 16.13 5.87 -9.29
C ARG A 109 16.43 5.99 -7.78
N GLU A 110 17.11 7.04 -7.36
CA GLU A 110 17.49 7.23 -5.95
C GLU A 110 16.25 7.48 -5.07
N GLU A 111 15.30 8.26 -5.54
CA GLU A 111 14.06 8.51 -4.81
C GLU A 111 13.26 7.22 -4.56
N VAL A 112 13.17 6.35 -5.57
CA VAL A 112 12.47 5.06 -5.44
C VAL A 112 13.13 4.18 -4.39
N VAL A 113 14.46 4.13 -4.36
CA VAL A 113 15.21 3.37 -3.35
C VAL A 113 15.01 3.95 -1.96
N GLU A 114 15.14 5.27 -1.78
CA GLU A 114 15.00 5.92 -0.47
C GLU A 114 13.58 5.79 0.09
N VAL A 115 12.56 6.04 -0.73
CA VAL A 115 11.15 5.89 -0.33
C VAL A 115 10.83 4.44 0.02
N SER A 116 11.36 3.47 -0.74
CA SER A 116 11.14 2.06 -0.46
C SER A 116 11.77 1.65 0.88
N ILE A 117 12.99 2.08 1.17
CA ILE A 117 13.65 1.80 2.45
C ILE A 117 12.81 2.37 3.59
N TYR A 118 12.41 3.64 3.50
CA TYR A 118 11.58 4.27 4.53
C TYR A 118 10.27 3.51 4.76
N TYR A 119 9.60 3.08 3.69
CA TYR A 119 8.32 2.37 3.79
C TYR A 119 8.46 1.00 4.46
N TYR A 120 9.50 0.24 4.13
CA TYR A 120 9.77 -1.07 4.75
C TYR A 120 10.17 -0.93 6.21
N ASP A 121 10.99 0.07 6.57
CA ASP A 121 11.36 0.36 7.96
C ASP A 121 10.12 0.73 8.81
N GLU A 122 9.20 1.53 8.26
CA GLU A 122 7.97 1.90 8.95
C GLU A 122 7.01 0.70 9.13
N GLU A 123 6.94 -0.18 8.15
CA GLU A 123 6.12 -1.39 8.22
C GLU A 123 6.68 -2.37 9.28
N ASP A 124 7.98 -2.54 9.36
CA ASP A 124 8.64 -3.36 10.37
C ASP A 124 8.44 -2.81 11.79
N VAL A 125 8.58 -1.51 11.98
CA VAL A 125 8.29 -0.84 13.26
C VAL A 125 6.82 -1.03 13.64
N ARG A 126 5.89 -0.86 12.73
CA ARG A 126 4.46 -1.05 12.98
C ARG A 126 4.14 -2.50 13.36
N ARG A 127 4.73 -3.46 12.67
CA ARG A 127 4.55 -4.90 12.98
C ARG A 127 5.06 -5.22 14.37
N THR A 128 6.24 -4.74 14.74
CA THR A 128 6.84 -4.95 16.06
C THR A 128 5.97 -4.36 17.17
N LEU A 129 5.51 -3.11 17.02
CA LEU A 129 4.62 -2.45 17.97
C LEU A 129 3.28 -3.19 18.12
N PHE A 130 2.74 -3.73 17.04
CA PHE A 130 1.50 -4.50 17.06
C PHE A 130 1.66 -5.83 17.80
N GLU A 131 2.78 -6.52 17.60
CA GLU A 131 3.10 -7.77 18.29
C GLU A 131 3.30 -7.54 19.79
N GLU A 132 4.05 -6.49 20.18
CA GLU A 132 4.23 -6.09 21.57
C GLU A 132 2.91 -5.75 22.26
N ALA A 133 2.04 -4.96 21.61
CA ALA A 133 0.72 -4.63 22.14
C ALA A 133 -0.16 -5.86 22.32
N LYS A 134 -0.07 -6.84 21.42
CA LYS A 134 -0.79 -8.10 21.51
C LYS A 134 -0.30 -9.01 22.65
N GLU A 135 1.00 -8.98 22.95
CA GLU A 135 1.57 -9.69 24.09
C GLU A 135 1.13 -9.08 25.42
N ILE A 136 1.19 -7.76 25.54
CA ILE A 136 0.73 -7.02 26.73
C ILE A 136 -0.76 -7.30 26.99
N ALA A 137 -1.61 -7.23 25.96
CA ALA A 137 -3.03 -7.54 26.10
C ALA A 137 -3.30 -9.00 26.53
N LYS A 138 -2.46 -9.96 26.14
CA LYS A 138 -2.56 -11.36 26.59
C LYS A 138 -2.13 -11.55 28.04
N GLU A 139 -1.21 -10.73 28.55
CA GLU A 139 -0.76 -10.78 29.94
C GLU A 139 -1.79 -10.16 30.89
N GLU A 140 -2.48 -9.11 30.49
CA GLU A 140 -3.55 -8.47 31.27
C GLU A 140 -4.83 -9.29 31.38
N LEU A 141 -5.03 -10.28 30.51
CA LEU A 141 -6.19 -11.19 30.51
C LEU A 141 -5.95 -12.49 31.30
N LYS A 142 -4.82 -12.65 31.97
CA LYS A 142 -4.51 -13.77 32.86
C LYS A 142 -4.71 -13.43 34.33
#